data_ce69f71b9e5ef42074309181529b567d
#
_entry.id   ce69f71b9e5ef42074309181529b567d
#
_cell.length_a   1.000
_cell.length_b   1.000
_cell.length_c   1.000
_cell.angle_alpha   90.00
_cell.angle_beta   90.00
_cell.angle_gamma   90.00
#
_symmetry.space_group_name_H-M   'P 1'
#
loop_
_entity.id
_entity.type
_entity.pdbx_description
1 polymer ?
#
loop_
_entity_poly.entity_id
_entity_poly.type
_entity_poly.pdbx_seq_one_letter_code
_entity_poly.pdbx_strand_id
1 'polypeptide(L)'
;MNDHTPQTYSLEILAEATGVSTQMIVQYQQNGMISDHLDDDTLRTLRRLEHLRENCEMNLKGLKLLTQLLDEVEQLRQELRSRR
;
A
#
# COMPACT_ATOMS: atom_id res chain seq x y z
N MET A 1 -16.90 24.95 -5.23
CA MET A 1 -16.98 24.14 -4.24
C MET A 1 -16.02 23.07 -4.22
N ASN A 2 -15.29 22.98 -3.24
CA ASN A 2 -14.31 22.04 -3.18
C ASN A 2 -14.74 20.90 -2.42
N ASP A 3 -14.88 19.81 -3.09
CA ASP A 3 -15.27 18.66 -2.46
C ASP A 3 -14.02 17.94 -2.05
N HIS A 4 -13.70 17.96 -0.80
CA HIS A 4 -12.53 17.25 -0.30
C HIS A 4 -12.85 15.85 0.13
N THR A 5 -13.96 15.31 -0.32
CA THR A 5 -14.29 13.93 -0.03
C THR A 5 -13.26 13.04 -0.67
N PRO A 6 -12.58 12.18 0.08
CA PRO A 6 -11.58 11.29 -0.52
C PRO A 6 -12.26 10.38 -1.52
N GLN A 7 -11.61 10.19 -2.66
CA GLN A 7 -12.11 9.25 -3.63
C GLN A 7 -11.85 7.84 -3.19
N THR A 8 -12.86 7.01 -3.32
CA THR A 8 -12.68 5.59 -3.08
C THR A 8 -12.85 4.85 -4.39
N TYR A 9 -12.23 3.69 -4.48
CA TYR A 9 -12.22 2.89 -5.69
C TYR A 9 -12.80 1.52 -5.43
N SER A 10 -13.32 0.90 -6.48
CA SER A 10 -13.69 -0.51 -6.38
C SER A 10 -12.45 -1.38 -6.52
N LEU A 11 -12.56 -2.62 -6.09
CA LEU A 11 -11.46 -3.57 -6.25
C LEU A 11 -11.09 -3.73 -7.72
N GLU A 12 -12.08 -3.76 -8.59
CA GLU A 12 -11.85 -3.95 -10.02
C GLU A 12 -11.08 -2.79 -10.62
N ILE A 13 -11.44 -1.57 -10.23
CA ILE A 13 -10.74 -0.39 -10.72
C ILE A 13 -9.29 -0.38 -10.23
N LEU A 14 -9.09 -0.70 -8.96
CA LEU A 14 -7.72 -0.76 -8.44
C LEU A 14 -6.90 -1.83 -9.12
N ALA A 15 -7.49 -3.00 -9.36
CA ALA A 15 -6.80 -4.08 -10.05
C ALA A 15 -6.38 -3.64 -11.44
N GLU A 16 -7.27 -2.97 -12.15
CA GLU A 16 -6.98 -2.52 -13.50
C GLU A 16 -5.89 -1.45 -13.51
N ALA A 17 -5.95 -0.53 -12.56
CA ALA A 17 -5.02 0.58 -12.54
C ALA A 17 -3.61 0.17 -12.08
N THR A 18 -3.50 -0.89 -11.29
CA THR A 18 -2.23 -1.28 -10.68
C THR A 18 -1.63 -2.54 -11.28
N GLY A 19 -2.43 -3.34 -12.00
CA GLY A 19 -1.96 -4.63 -12.48
C GLY A 19 -1.99 -5.73 -11.43
N VAL A 20 -2.51 -5.44 -10.23
CA VAL A 20 -2.60 -6.42 -9.15
C VAL A 20 -3.98 -7.06 -9.23
N SER A 21 -4.05 -8.39 -9.13
CA SER A 21 -5.35 -9.06 -9.19
C SER A 21 -6.21 -8.71 -7.99
N THR A 22 -7.53 -8.80 -8.15
CA THR A 22 -8.43 -8.53 -7.03
C THR A 22 -8.18 -9.49 -5.88
N GLN A 23 -7.84 -10.73 -6.19
CA GLN A 23 -7.53 -11.72 -5.16
C GLN A 23 -6.30 -11.31 -4.35
N MET A 24 -5.28 -10.80 -5.02
CA MET A 24 -4.08 -10.35 -4.33
C MET A 24 -4.35 -9.12 -3.49
N ILE A 25 -5.19 -8.20 -3.99
CA ILE A 25 -5.57 -7.02 -3.20
C ILE A 25 -6.24 -7.45 -1.90
N VAL A 26 -7.15 -8.41 -1.98
CA VAL A 26 -7.80 -8.92 -0.78
C VAL A 26 -6.80 -9.57 0.18
N GLN A 27 -5.82 -10.29 -0.36
CA GLN A 27 -4.79 -10.87 0.49
C GLN A 27 -3.97 -9.80 1.20
N TYR A 28 -3.64 -8.73 0.50
CA TYR A 28 -2.94 -7.61 1.13
C TYR A 28 -3.78 -7.00 2.26
N GLN A 29 -5.09 -6.87 2.05
CA GLN A 29 -5.96 -6.37 3.10
C GLN A 29 -5.97 -7.30 4.30
N GLN A 30 -6.10 -8.59 4.07
CA GLN A 30 -6.14 -9.58 5.13
C GLN A 30 -4.85 -9.63 5.93
N ASN A 31 -3.75 -9.27 5.30
CA ASN A 31 -2.44 -9.26 5.96
C ASN A 31 -2.08 -7.89 6.53
N GLY A 32 -3.01 -6.96 6.50
CA GLY A 32 -2.78 -5.64 7.09
C GLY A 32 -1.83 -4.76 6.32
N MET A 33 -1.55 -5.09 5.06
CA MET A 33 -0.62 -4.32 4.25
C MET A 33 -1.26 -3.12 3.59
N ILE A 34 -2.55 -3.16 3.39
CA ILE A 34 -3.33 -2.02 2.93
C ILE A 34 -4.62 -1.94 3.75
N SER A 35 -5.22 -0.76 3.74
CA SER A 35 -6.44 -0.51 4.48
C SER A 35 -7.64 -1.14 3.76
N ASP A 36 -8.71 -1.36 4.50
CA ASP A 36 -9.97 -1.75 3.89
C ASP A 36 -10.61 -0.59 3.13
N HIS A 37 -10.15 0.63 3.40
CA HIS A 37 -10.66 1.82 2.74
C HIS A 37 -9.81 2.05 1.49
N LEU A 38 -10.41 1.85 0.33
CA LEU A 38 -9.66 1.84 -0.94
C LEU A 38 -9.60 3.25 -1.53
N ASP A 39 -8.64 4.01 -1.08
CA ASP A 39 -8.47 5.40 -1.49
C ASP A 39 -7.18 5.60 -2.29
N ASP A 40 -6.80 6.85 -2.50
CA ASP A 40 -5.60 7.18 -3.26
C ASP A 40 -4.34 6.66 -2.61
N ASP A 41 -4.28 6.65 -1.28
CA ASP A 41 -3.13 6.09 -0.58
C ASP A 41 -3.01 4.60 -0.84
N THR A 42 -4.15 3.91 -0.91
CA THR A 42 -4.16 2.49 -1.23
C THR A 42 -3.64 2.26 -2.65
N LEU A 43 -4.04 3.12 -3.57
CA LEU A 43 -3.56 3.02 -4.95
C LEU A 43 -2.04 3.15 -5.02
N ARG A 44 -1.48 4.14 -4.33
CA ARG A 44 -0.03 4.32 -4.30
C ARG A 44 0.66 3.15 -3.64
N THR A 45 0.11 2.65 -2.55
CA THR A 45 0.69 1.51 -1.84
C THR A 45 0.69 0.26 -2.72
N LEU A 46 -0.40 0.02 -3.43
CA LEU A 46 -0.48 -1.14 -4.32
C LEU A 46 0.55 -1.05 -5.44
N ARG A 47 0.73 0.13 -6.02
CA ARG A 47 1.74 0.31 -7.05
C ARG A 47 3.14 0.03 -6.52
N ARG A 48 3.41 0.48 -5.30
CA ARG A 48 4.68 0.25 -4.65
C ARG A 48 4.90 -1.24 -4.38
N LEU A 49 3.87 -1.91 -3.87
CA LEU A 49 3.97 -3.34 -3.60
C LEU A 49 4.20 -4.14 -4.87
N GLU A 50 3.51 -3.78 -5.94
CA GLU A 50 3.68 -4.47 -7.20
C GLU A 50 5.08 -4.25 -7.76
N HIS A 51 5.58 -3.04 -7.65
CA HIS A 51 6.94 -2.72 -8.07
C HIS A 51 7.97 -3.56 -7.29
N LEU A 52 7.80 -3.65 -5.99
CA LEU A 52 8.71 -4.45 -5.15
C LEU A 52 8.61 -5.93 -5.49
N ARG A 53 7.39 -6.42 -5.69
CA ARG A 53 7.19 -7.83 -6.01
C ARG A 53 7.88 -8.19 -7.33
N GLU A 54 7.71 -7.33 -8.33
CA GLU A 54 8.27 -7.61 -9.65
C GLU A 54 9.78 -7.50 -9.67
N ASN A 55 10.33 -6.51 -8.98
CA ASN A 55 11.76 -6.26 -9.06
C ASN A 55 12.58 -7.09 -8.07
N CYS A 56 11.96 -7.54 -6.99
CA CYS A 56 12.67 -8.29 -5.96
C CYS A 56 12.23 -9.75 -5.88
N GLU A 57 11.27 -10.14 -6.71
CA GLU A 57 10.75 -11.51 -6.75
C GLU A 57 10.36 -12.01 -5.35
N MET A 58 9.70 -11.15 -4.59
CA MET A 58 9.33 -11.48 -3.23
C MET A 58 7.99 -12.18 -3.17
N ASN A 59 7.86 -13.12 -2.23
CA ASN A 59 6.55 -13.70 -1.94
C ASN A 59 5.82 -12.79 -0.95
N LEU A 60 4.59 -13.18 -0.61
CA LEU A 60 3.75 -12.35 0.27
C LEU A 60 4.38 -12.10 1.63
N LYS A 61 5.01 -13.12 2.21
CA LYS A 61 5.65 -12.95 3.51
C LYS A 61 6.78 -11.95 3.46
N GLY A 62 7.60 -12.03 2.42
CA GLY A 62 8.71 -11.10 2.24
C GLY A 62 8.23 -9.68 2.05
N LEU A 63 7.18 -9.51 1.23
CA LEU A 63 6.59 -8.19 1.02
C LEU A 63 6.05 -7.61 2.32
N LYS A 64 5.37 -8.44 3.10
CA LYS A 64 4.80 -7.98 4.36
C LYS A 64 5.90 -7.52 5.31
N LEU A 65 6.96 -8.31 5.44
CA LEU A 65 8.08 -7.95 6.31
C LEU A 65 8.75 -6.67 5.83
N LEU A 66 9.02 -6.57 4.53
CA LEU A 66 9.65 -5.37 3.99
C LEU A 66 8.80 -4.15 4.21
N THR A 67 7.49 -4.26 3.99
CA THR A 67 6.57 -3.15 4.20
C THR A 67 6.60 -2.69 5.65
N GLN A 68 6.60 -3.63 6.59
CA GLN A 68 6.67 -3.29 8.01
C GLN A 68 7.95 -2.56 8.35
N LEU A 69 9.07 -3.02 7.80
CA LEU A 69 10.36 -2.38 8.05
C LEU A 69 10.41 -0.97 7.47
N LEU A 70 9.86 -0.79 6.28
CA LEU A 70 9.82 0.54 5.67
C LEU A 70 8.95 1.50 6.47
N ASP A 71 7.84 1.00 7.01
CA ASP A 71 6.99 1.82 7.87
C ASP A 71 7.73 2.24 9.13
N GLU A 72 8.49 1.33 9.71
CA GLU A 72 9.28 1.66 10.90
C GLU A 72 10.35 2.71 10.59
N VAL A 73 11.00 2.57 9.45
CA VAL A 73 12.00 3.55 9.02
C VAL A 73 11.36 4.92 8.88
N GLU A 74 10.21 4.99 8.25
CA GLU A 74 9.52 6.25 8.06
C GLU A 74 9.11 6.87 9.40
N GLN A 75 8.64 6.04 10.31
CA GLN A 75 8.25 6.50 11.63
C GLN A 75 9.45 7.06 12.40
N LEU A 76 10.58 6.37 12.32
CA LEU A 76 11.80 6.85 12.97
C LEU A 76 12.28 8.16 12.37
N ARG A 77 12.18 8.31 11.07
CA ARG A 77 12.54 9.56 10.42
C ARG A 77 11.69 10.71 10.92
N GLN A 78 10.40 10.48 11.07
CA GLN A 78 9.50 11.50 11.57
C GLN A 78 9.84 11.88 13.00
N GLU A 79 10.17 10.88 13.83
CA GLU A 79 10.57 11.15 15.22
C GLU A 79 11.84 11.98 15.27
N LEU A 80 12.80 11.67 14.41
CA LEU A 80 14.03 12.44 14.37
C LEU A 80 13.78 13.88 13.96
N ARG A 81 12.88 14.10 13.02
CA ARG A 81 12.55 15.47 12.61
C ARG A 81 11.86 16.24 13.71
N SER A 82 11.12 15.55 14.55
CA SER A 82 10.40 16.20 15.64
C SER A 82 11.27 16.57 16.81
N ARG A 83 12.47 16.04 16.86
CA ARG A 83 13.32 16.23 18.01
C ARG A 83 14.21 17.43 17.91
N ARG A 84 13.79 18.44 17.30
CA ARG A 84 14.65 19.58 17.17
C ARG A 84 14.67 20.49 18.35
#